data_7c47cbb7b66f8771392469eaa7ac92fb
#
_entry.id   7c47cbb7b66f8771392469eaa7ac92fb
#
_cell.length_a   1.000
_cell.length_b   1.000
_cell.length_c   1.000
_cell.angle_alpha   90.00
_cell.angle_beta   90.00
_cell.angle_gamma   90.00
#
_symmetry.space_group_name_H-M   'P 1'
#
loop_
_entity.id
_entity.type
_entity.pdbx_description
1 polymer ?
#
loop_
_entity_poly.entity_id
_entity_poly.type
_entity_poly.pdbx_seq_one_letter_code
_entity_poly.pdbx_strand_id
1 'polypeptide(L)'
;MDRTELQKMGFATQSIHGGSSKNTFGALTAPIYQTSTFIFDSAEQGGKRFALEEEGYIYTRLGNPTTTVVEEKIACLENGEACMSASSGIGAI
;
A
#
# COMPACT_ATOMS: atom_id res chain seq x y z
N MET A 1 -12.05 -0.26 -9.28
CA MET A 1 -11.56 0.19 -10.61
C MET A 1 -10.08 -0.11 -10.70
N ASP A 2 -9.64 -0.79 -11.73
CA ASP A 2 -8.24 -1.13 -11.85
C ASP A 2 -7.40 0.07 -12.33
N ARG A 3 -6.09 -0.07 -12.22
CA ARG A 3 -5.15 1.00 -12.56
C ARG A 3 -5.20 1.39 -14.03
N THR A 4 -5.40 0.42 -14.93
CA THR A 4 -5.48 0.68 -16.37
C THR A 4 -6.67 1.56 -16.72
N GLU A 5 -7.82 1.29 -16.09
CA GLU A 5 -9.01 2.11 -16.26
C GLU A 5 -8.83 3.51 -15.67
N LEU A 6 -8.21 3.58 -14.48
CA LEU A 6 -7.93 4.86 -13.81
C LEU A 6 -7.01 5.75 -14.64
N GLN A 7 -6.00 5.17 -15.28
CA GLN A 7 -5.04 5.94 -16.09
C GLN A 7 -5.66 6.56 -17.34
N LYS A 8 -6.83 6.11 -17.74
CA LYS A 8 -7.60 6.71 -18.85
C LYS A 8 -8.44 7.91 -18.40
N MET A 9 -8.55 8.14 -17.10
CA MET A 9 -9.35 9.21 -16.51
C MET A 9 -8.49 10.45 -16.25
N GLY A 10 -9.15 11.57 -15.93
CA GLY A 10 -8.46 12.79 -15.59
C GLY A 10 -7.63 12.70 -14.33
N PHE A 11 -6.66 13.57 -14.22
CA PHE A 11 -5.73 13.61 -13.08
C PHE A 11 -6.45 13.71 -11.73
N ALA A 12 -7.50 14.54 -11.65
CA ALA A 12 -8.28 14.71 -10.42
C ALA A 12 -8.94 13.41 -9.97
N THR A 13 -9.51 12.66 -10.91
CA THR A 13 -10.11 11.35 -10.61
C THR A 13 -9.05 10.35 -10.14
N GLN A 14 -7.90 10.35 -10.78
CA GLN A 14 -6.77 9.50 -10.36
C GLN A 14 -6.28 9.86 -8.97
N SER A 15 -6.26 11.15 -8.62
CA SER A 15 -5.84 11.62 -7.28
C SER A 15 -6.75 11.08 -6.19
N ILE A 16 -8.05 10.94 -6.48
CA ILE A 16 -9.04 10.48 -5.50
C ILE A 16 -9.06 8.97 -5.41
N HIS A 17 -9.07 8.28 -6.54
CA HIS A 17 -9.29 6.84 -6.61
C HIS A 17 -8.03 6.00 -6.79
N GLY A 18 -6.92 6.60 -7.16
CA GLY A 18 -5.65 5.88 -7.28
C GLY A 18 -5.23 5.27 -5.95
N GLY A 19 -4.75 4.04 -5.96
CA GLY A 19 -4.35 3.33 -4.76
C GLY A 19 -5.50 2.83 -3.90
N SER A 20 -6.73 3.19 -4.22
CA SER A 20 -7.90 2.73 -3.47
C SER A 20 -8.09 1.24 -3.64
N SER A 21 -8.20 0.52 -2.53
CA SER A 21 -8.44 -0.90 -2.52
C SER A 21 -9.57 -1.24 -1.55
N LYS A 22 -10.10 -2.43 -1.69
CA LYS A 22 -11.11 -2.90 -0.75
C LYS A 22 -10.51 -3.01 0.64
N ASN A 23 -11.26 -2.58 1.62
CA ASN A 23 -10.89 -2.74 3.03
C ASN A 23 -12.02 -3.45 3.77
N THR A 24 -11.78 -3.80 5.03
CA THR A 24 -12.69 -4.63 5.82
C THR A 24 -14.13 -4.13 5.84
N PHE A 25 -14.33 -2.81 5.90
CA PHE A 25 -15.66 -2.23 6.04
C PHE A 25 -16.12 -1.46 4.80
N GLY A 26 -15.36 -1.52 3.72
CA GLY A 26 -15.73 -0.82 2.49
C GLY A 26 -15.65 0.71 2.59
N ALA A 27 -14.75 1.23 3.41
CA ALA A 27 -14.56 2.68 3.53
C ALA A 27 -14.11 3.26 2.19
N LEU A 28 -14.69 4.40 1.81
CA LEU A 28 -14.32 5.09 0.57
C LEU A 28 -12.89 5.61 0.63
N THR A 29 -12.50 6.20 1.74
CA THR A 29 -11.12 6.65 1.97
C THR A 29 -10.31 5.53 2.61
N ALA A 30 -9.00 5.49 2.32
CA ALA A 30 -8.14 4.47 2.89
C ALA A 30 -8.05 4.59 4.40
N PRO A 31 -8.28 3.51 5.16
CA PRO A 31 -8.08 3.52 6.61
C PRO A 31 -6.64 3.81 6.97
N ILE A 32 -6.45 4.48 8.11
CA ILE A 32 -5.13 4.72 8.65
C ILE A 32 -4.78 3.60 9.63
N TYR A 33 -3.81 2.79 9.28
CA TYR A 33 -3.31 1.71 10.14
C TYR A 33 -2.17 2.24 11.00
N GLN A 34 -2.55 2.88 12.09
CA GLN A 34 -1.60 3.53 13.01
C GLN A 34 -1.02 2.50 13.99
N THR A 35 -0.18 1.64 13.49
CA THR A 35 0.45 0.57 14.28
C THR A 35 1.89 0.36 13.84
N SER A 36 2.73 -0.10 14.76
CA SER A 36 4.11 -0.48 14.44
C SER A 36 4.20 -1.93 14.01
N THR A 37 3.38 -2.80 14.59
CA THR A 37 3.46 -4.25 14.37
C THR A 37 2.10 -4.81 13.99
N PHE A 38 2.13 -6.00 13.42
CA PHE A 38 0.93 -6.74 13.03
C PHE A 38 0.93 -8.10 13.72
N ILE A 39 -0.23 -8.54 14.19
CA ILE A 39 -0.34 -9.82 14.88
C ILE A 39 -0.39 -10.97 13.87
N PHE A 40 0.04 -12.14 14.32
CA PHE A 40 -0.08 -13.38 13.57
C PHE A 40 -1.09 -14.30 14.25
N ASP A 41 -1.74 -15.15 13.47
CA ASP A 41 -2.65 -16.16 14.03
C ASP A 41 -1.89 -17.27 14.75
N SER A 42 -0.63 -17.49 14.36
CA SER A 42 0.23 -18.51 14.95
C SER A 42 1.70 -18.18 14.73
N ALA A 43 2.58 -18.80 15.50
CA ALA A 43 4.03 -18.69 15.28
C ALA A 43 4.43 -19.21 13.90
N GLU A 44 3.74 -20.24 13.42
CA GLU A 44 3.97 -20.81 12.09
C GLU A 44 3.66 -19.78 11.01
N GLN A 45 2.54 -19.08 11.10
CA GLN A 45 2.20 -18.02 10.15
C GLN A 45 3.24 -16.90 10.17
N GLY A 46 3.69 -16.49 11.35
CA GLY A 46 4.75 -15.49 11.48
C GLY A 46 6.03 -15.92 10.80
N GLY A 47 6.43 -17.18 10.99
CA GLY A 47 7.60 -17.74 10.33
C GLY A 47 7.48 -17.72 8.81
N LYS A 48 6.32 -18.06 8.26
CA LYS A 48 6.06 -18.02 6.82
C LYS A 48 6.15 -16.62 6.26
N ARG A 49 5.62 -15.62 6.96
CA ARG A 49 5.70 -14.23 6.52
C ARG A 49 7.15 -13.71 6.53
N PHE A 50 7.93 -14.06 7.54
CA PHE A 50 9.35 -13.71 7.58
C PHE A 50 10.16 -14.40 6.48
N ALA A 51 9.79 -15.62 6.12
CA ALA A 51 10.44 -16.36 5.06
C ALA A 51 9.94 -15.99 3.65
N LEU A 52 8.99 -15.08 3.55
CA LEU A 52 8.34 -14.66 2.30
C LEU A 52 7.59 -15.80 1.61
N GLU A 53 7.15 -16.79 2.36
CA GLU A 53 6.34 -17.91 1.88
C GLU A 53 4.85 -17.56 1.88
N GLU A 54 4.46 -16.56 2.66
CA GLU A 54 3.10 -16.05 2.75
C GLU A 54 3.13 -14.53 2.71
N GLU A 55 2.23 -13.92 1.95
CA GLU A 55 2.09 -12.46 1.93
C GLU A 55 1.38 -11.99 3.19
N GLY A 56 1.79 -10.83 3.68
CA GLY A 56 1.18 -10.18 4.82
C GLY A 56 2.11 -9.18 5.45
N TYR A 57 1.55 -8.40 6.34
CA TYR A 57 2.29 -7.35 7.03
C TYR A 57 2.87 -7.88 8.34
N ILE A 58 4.05 -7.42 8.67
CA ILE A 58 4.81 -7.83 9.87
C ILE A 58 5.05 -6.61 10.75
N TYR A 59 5.65 -5.59 10.18
CA TYR A 59 6.10 -4.40 10.87
C TYR A 59 6.04 -3.21 9.93
N THR A 60 5.57 -2.06 10.41
CA THR A 60 5.31 -0.88 9.57
C THR A 60 6.53 -0.41 8.79
N ARG A 61 7.74 -0.52 9.33
CA ARG A 61 8.95 -0.14 8.60
C ARG A 61 9.13 -0.98 7.33
N LEU A 62 8.72 -2.24 7.36
CA LEU A 62 8.79 -3.15 6.22
C LEU A 62 7.61 -2.98 5.27
N GLY A 63 6.47 -2.61 5.78
CA GLY A 63 5.26 -2.39 5.00
C GLY A 63 4.05 -2.13 5.90
N ASN A 64 3.16 -1.30 5.39
CA ASN A 64 1.92 -0.94 6.08
C ASN A 64 0.85 -0.67 5.02
N PRO A 65 -0.40 -1.14 5.21
CA PRO A 65 -1.44 -0.92 4.21
C PRO A 65 -1.66 0.53 3.82
N THR A 66 -1.53 1.46 4.77
CA THR A 66 -1.69 2.89 4.50
C THR A 66 -0.56 3.41 3.60
N THR A 67 0.68 3.01 3.87
CA THR A 67 1.83 3.36 3.03
C THR A 67 1.67 2.79 1.62
N THR A 68 1.18 1.55 1.52
CA THR A 68 0.92 0.91 0.24
C THR A 68 -0.07 1.72 -0.61
N VAL A 69 -1.13 2.25 0.00
CA VAL A 69 -2.10 3.09 -0.72
C VAL A 69 -1.43 4.34 -1.27
N VAL A 70 -0.59 5.01 -0.50
CA VAL A 70 0.15 6.20 -0.95
C VAL A 70 1.06 5.86 -2.12
N GLU A 71 1.83 4.79 -2.00
CA GLU A 71 2.76 4.35 -3.05
C GLU A 71 2.03 4.00 -4.34
N GLU A 72 0.93 3.28 -4.25
CA GLU A 72 0.12 2.93 -5.41
C GLU A 72 -0.51 4.17 -6.07
N LYS A 73 -0.95 5.12 -5.27
CA LYS A 73 -1.52 6.37 -5.79
C LYS A 73 -0.47 7.17 -6.57
N ILE A 74 0.71 7.35 -6.02
CA ILE A 74 1.79 8.08 -6.69
C ILE A 74 2.20 7.36 -7.97
N ALA A 75 2.34 6.04 -7.94
CA ALA A 75 2.65 5.27 -9.12
C ALA A 75 1.59 5.45 -10.22
N CYS A 76 0.31 5.47 -9.84
CA CYS A 76 -0.79 5.73 -10.77
C CYS A 76 -0.69 7.12 -11.39
N LEU A 77 -0.47 8.15 -10.59
CA LEU A 77 -0.39 9.54 -11.05
C LEU A 77 0.80 9.80 -11.97
N GLU A 78 1.91 9.14 -11.71
CA GLU A 78 3.16 9.31 -12.48
C GLU A 78 3.28 8.33 -13.65
N ASN A 79 2.28 7.52 -13.90
CA ASN A 79 2.31 6.43 -14.89
C ASN A 79 3.50 5.48 -14.66
N GLY A 80 3.89 5.34 -13.39
CA GLY A 80 4.98 4.46 -13.01
C GLY A 80 4.50 3.03 -12.79
N GLU A 81 5.41 2.08 -12.89
CA GLU A 81 5.12 0.68 -12.62
C GLU A 81 4.90 0.43 -11.13
N ALA A 82 5.72 1.07 -10.31
CA ALA A 82 5.67 0.95 -8.86
C ALA A 82 6.27 2.21 -8.21
N CYS A 83 6.05 2.35 -6.92
CA CYS A 83 6.61 3.45 -6.13
C CYS A 83 7.08 2.90 -4.80
N MET A 84 8.18 3.42 -4.32
CA MET A 84 8.68 3.14 -2.98
C MET A 84 8.88 4.47 -2.26
N SER A 85 8.23 4.63 -1.11
CA SER A 85 8.35 5.84 -0.30
C SER A 85 9.60 5.79 0.58
N ALA A 86 10.13 6.96 0.89
CA ALA A 86 11.27 7.11 1.78
C ALA A 86 11.06 8.33 2.67
N SER A 87 11.79 8.40 3.78
CA SER A 87 11.64 9.47 4.76
C SER A 87 12.25 10.80 4.31
N SER A 88 13.03 10.80 3.26
CA SER A 88 13.70 12.00 2.73
C SER A 88 14.04 11.81 1.26
N GLY A 89 14.27 12.92 0.55
CA GLY A 89 14.70 12.88 -0.83
C GLY A 89 16.02 12.11 -1.00
N ILE A 90 16.99 12.34 -0.10
CA ILE A 90 18.27 11.65 -0.17
C ILE A 90 18.12 10.16 0.12
N GLY A 91 17.19 9.79 1.01
CA GLY A 91 16.84 8.39 1.27
C GLY A 91 16.25 7.68 0.06
N ALA A 92 15.59 8.43 -0.84
CA ALA A 92 15.01 7.87 -2.06
C ALA A 92 16.06 7.64 -3.16
N ILE A 93 17.17 8.36 -3.11
CA ILE A 93 18.26 8.22 -4.06
C ILE A 93 19.13 7.02 -3.71
#